data_a8af967507fc8dd5e4b7ae64db082421
#
_entry.id   a8af967507fc8dd5e4b7ae64db082421
#
_cell.length_a   1.000
_cell.length_b   1.000
_cell.length_c   1.000
_cell.angle_alpha   90.00
_cell.angle_beta   90.00
_cell.angle_gamma   90.00
#
_symmetry.space_group_name_H-M   'P 1'
#
loop_
_entity.id
_entity.type
_entity.pdbx_description
1 polymer ?
#
loop_
_entity_poly.entity_id
_entity_poly.type
_entity_poly.pdbx_seq_one_letter_code
_entity_poly.pdbx_strand_id
1 'polypeptide(L)'
;VVDYMLEGKVLDASCPAMTVTNEALRKVYDNMDYFSKHLTLRQSEVANSPEVIRRLGVIAMNTALECDLYGNENSSHICGSALMNGIGGSCDYIRNGYISIFTTPSTAKGGKISAIVPMCSHIDSTEHDVDFIVTEQGFADLRGKGPLRRAEEIINNCAHPDYRPLLREYLKLAPMGHEPQHMRAALAFHDTFLRKGDMRLTDFSEFL
;
A
#
# COMPACT_ATOMS: atom_id res chain seq x y z
N VAL A 1 -13.54 13.54 -1.10
CA VAL A 1 -13.62 14.41 0.08
C VAL A 1 -14.55 15.60 -0.20
N VAL A 2 -14.36 16.37 -1.29
CA VAL A 2 -15.18 17.57 -1.61
C VAL A 2 -16.67 17.29 -1.53
N ASP A 3 -17.15 16.23 -2.21
CA ASP A 3 -18.57 15.88 -2.18
C ASP A 3 -19.07 15.48 -0.78
N TYR A 4 -18.26 14.73 -0.04
CA TYR A 4 -18.59 14.34 1.35
C TYR A 4 -18.62 15.53 2.32
N MET A 5 -17.83 16.57 2.06
CA MET A 5 -17.91 17.82 2.82
C MET A 5 -19.23 18.54 2.52
N LEU A 6 -19.61 18.66 1.24
CA LEU A 6 -20.89 19.28 0.84
C LEU A 6 -22.11 18.49 1.33
N GLU A 7 -22.00 17.17 1.45
CA GLU A 7 -23.03 16.30 2.02
C GLU A 7 -23.04 16.30 3.57
N GLY A 8 -22.13 17.02 4.21
CA GLY A 8 -22.00 17.05 5.69
C GLY A 8 -21.47 15.77 6.31
N LYS A 9 -20.92 14.83 5.53
CA LYS A 9 -20.31 13.59 6.00
C LYS A 9 -18.87 13.80 6.51
N VAL A 10 -18.18 14.81 5.99
CA VAL A 10 -16.88 15.30 6.46
C VAL A 10 -17.08 16.74 6.88
N LEU A 11 -16.83 17.04 8.16
CA LEU A 11 -17.06 18.36 8.71
C LEU A 11 -15.96 19.35 8.35
N ASP A 12 -14.70 18.93 8.50
CA ASP A 12 -13.53 19.75 8.25
C ASP A 12 -12.44 18.91 7.56
N ALA A 13 -11.62 19.55 6.74
CA ALA A 13 -10.46 18.94 6.11
C ALA A 13 -9.22 19.83 6.20
N SER A 14 -8.06 19.21 6.27
CA SER A 14 -6.76 19.89 6.24
C SER A 14 -5.81 19.15 5.30
N CYS A 15 -5.10 19.87 4.46
CA CYS A 15 -4.15 19.29 3.51
C CYS A 15 -3.00 20.26 3.20
N PRO A 16 -1.82 19.74 2.77
CA PRO A 16 -0.71 20.61 2.34
C PRO A 16 -0.90 21.15 0.93
N ALA A 17 -1.66 20.44 0.10
CA ALA A 17 -1.98 20.87 -1.25
C ALA A 17 -3.35 20.30 -1.67
N MET A 18 -4.03 20.99 -2.54
CA MET A 18 -5.33 20.59 -3.06
C MET A 18 -5.15 19.95 -4.43
N THR A 19 -4.95 18.63 -4.44
CA THR A 19 -4.87 17.83 -5.67
C THR A 19 -6.20 17.16 -5.91
N VAL A 20 -7.03 17.80 -6.74
CA VAL A 20 -8.40 17.35 -7.05
C VAL A 20 -8.67 17.45 -8.55
N THR A 21 -9.72 16.79 -9.03
CA THR A 21 -10.16 16.92 -10.42
C THR A 21 -10.69 18.34 -10.69
N ASN A 22 -10.70 18.76 -11.95
CA ASN A 22 -11.23 20.06 -12.34
C ASN A 22 -12.71 20.23 -11.94
N GLU A 23 -13.48 19.14 -11.96
CA GLU A 23 -14.88 19.15 -11.51
C GLU A 23 -14.97 19.43 -10.01
N ALA A 24 -14.18 18.72 -9.19
CA ALA A 24 -14.15 18.95 -7.75
C ALA A 24 -13.63 20.35 -7.40
N LEU A 25 -12.66 20.87 -8.15
CA LEU A 25 -12.14 22.23 -7.96
C LEU A 25 -13.24 23.29 -8.25
N ARG A 26 -14.05 23.10 -9.28
CA ARG A 26 -15.20 23.99 -9.55
C ARG A 26 -16.19 23.97 -8.41
N LYS A 27 -16.53 22.79 -7.87
CA LYS A 27 -17.41 22.68 -6.68
C LYS A 27 -16.87 23.46 -5.49
N VAL A 28 -15.55 23.47 -5.29
CA VAL A 28 -14.92 24.29 -4.24
C VAL A 28 -15.10 25.77 -4.50
N TYR A 29 -14.85 26.24 -5.72
CA TYR A 29 -15.04 27.66 -6.07
C TYR A 29 -16.50 28.10 -5.98
N ASP A 30 -17.43 27.29 -6.44
CA ASP A 30 -18.87 27.59 -6.41
C ASP A 30 -19.41 27.62 -4.97
N ASN A 31 -18.70 27.02 -3.99
CA ASN A 31 -19.08 26.98 -2.57
C ASN A 31 -17.97 27.55 -1.67
N MET A 32 -17.28 28.61 -2.12
CA MET A 32 -16.11 29.16 -1.42
C MET A 32 -16.41 29.63 0.00
N ASP A 33 -17.60 30.17 0.24
CA ASP A 33 -18.01 30.63 1.58
C ASP A 33 -18.05 29.50 2.61
N TYR A 34 -18.37 28.27 2.16
CA TYR A 34 -18.30 27.08 2.98
C TYR A 34 -16.86 26.59 3.12
N PHE A 35 -16.15 26.36 2.00
CA PHE A 35 -14.81 25.81 2.03
C PHE A 35 -13.77 26.70 2.70
N SER A 36 -13.93 28.02 2.64
CA SER A 36 -13.03 28.96 3.38
C SER A 36 -13.08 28.77 4.90
N LYS A 37 -14.14 28.19 5.43
CA LYS A 37 -14.31 27.94 6.87
C LYS A 37 -13.91 26.52 7.27
N HIS A 38 -14.07 25.54 6.37
CA HIS A 38 -13.98 24.11 6.66
C HIS A 38 -12.82 23.40 6.00
N LEU A 39 -12.11 24.04 5.04
CA LEU A 39 -10.94 23.49 4.39
C LEU A 39 -9.71 24.35 4.71
N THR A 40 -8.74 23.77 5.42
CA THR A 40 -7.52 24.49 5.81
C THR A 40 -6.33 23.98 5.01
N LEU A 41 -5.67 24.87 4.26
CA LEU A 41 -4.36 24.59 3.67
C LEU A 41 -3.26 24.85 4.70
N ARG A 42 -2.39 23.88 4.94
CA ARG A 42 -1.29 23.94 5.89
C ARG A 42 0.02 23.63 5.21
N GLN A 43 1.11 24.15 5.75
CA GLN A 43 2.45 23.71 5.35
C GLN A 43 2.64 22.21 5.66
N SER A 44 3.44 21.54 4.83
CA SER A 44 3.69 20.10 4.98
C SER A 44 4.27 19.74 6.35
N GLU A 45 5.13 20.62 6.91
CA GLU A 45 5.73 20.45 8.23
C GLU A 45 4.68 20.38 9.37
N VAL A 46 3.50 20.97 9.15
CA VAL A 46 2.37 20.88 10.10
C VAL A 46 1.45 19.74 9.73
N ALA A 47 1.08 19.62 8.44
CA ALA A 47 0.14 18.61 7.99
C ALA A 47 0.69 17.18 8.18
N ASN A 48 1.99 16.99 7.93
CA ASN A 48 2.68 15.71 8.04
C ASN A 48 3.54 15.60 9.31
N SER A 49 3.30 16.45 10.32
CA SER A 49 4.06 16.40 11.57
C SER A 49 3.85 15.09 12.32
N PRO A 50 4.88 14.26 12.55
CA PRO A 50 4.77 13.00 13.31
C PRO A 50 4.17 13.21 14.71
N GLU A 51 4.51 14.30 15.39
CA GLU A 51 3.98 14.65 16.71
C GLU A 51 2.47 14.89 16.64
N VAL A 52 2.01 15.69 15.67
CA VAL A 52 0.59 16.02 15.50
C VAL A 52 -0.21 14.78 15.12
N ILE A 53 0.28 13.97 14.18
CA ILE A 53 -0.34 12.72 13.74
C ILE A 53 -0.54 11.78 14.94
N ARG A 54 0.50 11.58 15.74
CA ARG A 54 0.47 10.72 16.94
C ARG A 54 -0.49 11.24 18.00
N ARG A 55 -0.44 12.52 18.28
CA ARG A 55 -1.30 13.15 19.31
C ARG A 55 -2.78 13.13 18.95
N LEU A 56 -3.10 13.26 17.66
CA LEU A 56 -4.47 13.19 17.17
C LEU A 56 -5.03 11.76 17.11
N GLY A 57 -4.20 10.72 17.17
CA GLY A 57 -4.63 9.35 17.02
C GLY A 57 -5.17 9.06 15.61
N VAL A 58 -4.46 9.50 14.59
CA VAL A 58 -4.88 9.44 13.18
C VAL A 58 -5.03 7.99 12.73
N ILE A 59 -6.09 7.68 11.99
CA ILE A 59 -6.21 6.48 11.18
C ILE A 59 -5.56 6.78 9.83
N ALA A 60 -4.37 6.24 9.61
CA ALA A 60 -3.58 6.47 8.40
C ALA A 60 -4.02 5.51 7.30
N MET A 61 -4.40 6.05 6.14
CA MET A 61 -4.75 5.26 4.95
C MET A 61 -3.92 5.75 3.77
N ASN A 62 -3.04 4.88 3.28
CA ASN A 62 -2.15 5.15 2.17
C ASN A 62 -2.31 4.11 1.06
N THR A 63 -1.81 4.41 -0.13
CA THR A 63 -1.84 3.48 -1.26
C THR A 63 -0.49 2.84 -1.47
N ALA A 64 -0.48 1.57 -1.87
CA ALA A 64 0.71 0.82 -2.23
C ALA A 64 0.73 0.48 -3.72
N LEU A 65 1.92 0.30 -4.28
CA LEU A 65 2.13 -0.36 -5.57
C LEU A 65 2.20 -1.87 -5.40
N GLU A 66 2.91 -2.32 -4.36
CA GLU A 66 3.03 -3.72 -3.98
C GLU A 66 3.25 -3.89 -2.48
N CYS A 67 2.82 -5.03 -1.95
CA CYS A 67 3.08 -5.48 -0.60
C CYS A 67 3.63 -6.91 -0.66
N ASP A 68 4.58 -7.24 0.22
CA ASP A 68 5.06 -8.61 0.28
C ASP A 68 4.32 -9.47 1.30
N LEU A 69 4.73 -10.74 1.37
CA LEU A 69 4.10 -11.74 2.23
C LEU A 69 4.22 -11.45 3.73
N TYR A 70 5.11 -10.59 4.13
CA TYR A 70 5.36 -10.27 5.55
C TYR A 70 4.80 -8.91 5.96
N GLY A 71 4.36 -8.12 4.98
CA GLY A 71 3.74 -6.82 5.21
C GLY A 71 4.67 -5.64 4.99
N ASN A 72 5.84 -5.85 4.34
CA ASN A 72 6.60 -4.75 3.80
C ASN A 72 5.85 -4.13 2.62
N GLU A 73 6.00 -2.84 2.43
CA GLU A 73 5.24 -2.08 1.44
C GLU A 73 6.16 -1.21 0.58
N ASN A 74 5.81 -1.11 -0.72
CA ASN A 74 6.42 -0.26 -1.72
C ASN A 74 5.34 0.60 -2.39
N SER A 75 5.47 1.91 -2.30
CA SER A 75 4.58 2.88 -2.95
C SER A 75 5.28 3.73 -4.00
N SER A 76 6.60 3.59 -4.17
CA SER A 76 7.39 4.50 -4.99
C SER A 76 8.03 3.90 -6.23
N HIS A 77 8.45 2.64 -6.22
CA HIS A 77 9.25 2.04 -7.30
C HIS A 77 8.55 0.88 -8.01
N ILE A 78 8.79 0.77 -9.32
CA ILE A 78 8.38 -0.37 -10.15
C ILE A 78 9.60 -1.22 -10.47
N CYS A 79 9.52 -2.52 -10.18
CA CYS A 79 10.61 -3.49 -10.41
C CYS A 79 11.96 -3.00 -9.87
N GLY A 80 11.96 -2.35 -8.73
CA GLY A 80 13.13 -1.86 -8.02
C GLY A 80 13.86 -0.65 -8.62
N SER A 81 13.69 -0.38 -9.91
CA SER A 81 14.54 0.60 -10.62
C SER A 81 13.82 1.88 -11.04
N ALA A 82 12.56 1.78 -11.42
CA ALA A 82 11.84 2.92 -11.98
C ALA A 82 11.03 3.63 -10.89
N LEU A 83 11.40 4.87 -10.58
CA LEU A 83 10.62 5.73 -9.69
C LEU A 83 9.30 6.11 -10.37
N MET A 84 8.18 5.70 -9.80
CA MET A 84 6.83 6.05 -10.28
C MET A 84 6.26 7.24 -9.51
N ASN A 85 6.41 7.23 -8.19
CA ASN A 85 5.92 8.28 -7.30
C ASN A 85 6.99 8.62 -6.26
N GLY A 86 6.95 9.84 -5.73
CA GLY A 86 7.61 10.14 -4.47
C GLY A 86 6.83 9.54 -3.31
N ILE A 87 7.51 9.28 -2.19
CA ILE A 87 6.91 8.68 -1.00
C ILE A 87 5.87 9.60 -0.31
N GLY A 88 5.97 10.92 -0.54
CA GLY A 88 5.10 11.91 0.12
C GLY A 88 5.18 11.82 1.64
N GLY A 89 4.03 11.97 2.30
CA GLY A 89 3.91 11.83 3.76
C GLY A 89 3.58 10.41 4.24
N SER A 90 3.66 9.41 3.37
CA SER A 90 3.21 8.05 3.70
C SER A 90 3.87 7.51 4.96
N CYS A 91 5.20 7.56 5.04
CA CYS A 91 5.95 7.08 6.21
C CYS A 91 5.64 7.86 7.49
N ASP A 92 5.42 9.19 7.40
CA ASP A 92 5.07 10.01 8.56
C ASP A 92 3.74 9.57 9.15
N TYR A 93 2.75 9.32 8.30
CA TYR A 93 1.41 8.90 8.71
C TYR A 93 1.38 7.46 9.19
N ILE A 94 1.97 6.52 8.45
CA ILE A 94 1.93 5.09 8.77
C ILE A 94 2.65 4.80 10.09
N ARG A 95 3.84 5.35 10.28
CA ARG A 95 4.64 5.14 11.52
C ARG A 95 4.03 5.81 12.75
N ASN A 96 3.26 6.88 12.59
CA ASN A 96 2.76 7.68 13.71
C ASN A 96 1.24 7.63 13.88
N GLY A 97 0.50 7.01 12.97
CA GLY A 97 -0.93 6.79 13.09
C GLY A 97 -1.28 5.83 14.24
N TYR A 98 -2.51 5.93 14.72
CA TYR A 98 -3.07 4.95 15.69
C TYR A 98 -3.35 3.61 15.02
N ILE A 99 -3.76 3.66 13.75
CA ILE A 99 -3.94 2.49 12.87
C ILE A 99 -3.32 2.84 11.53
N SER A 100 -2.53 1.95 10.96
CA SER A 100 -1.89 2.09 9.66
C SER A 100 -2.48 1.10 8.64
N ILE A 101 -2.97 1.63 7.52
CA ILE A 101 -3.65 0.87 6.48
C ILE A 101 -3.03 1.18 5.13
N PHE A 102 -2.58 0.15 4.41
CA PHE A 102 -2.27 0.26 2.99
C PHE A 102 -3.38 -0.34 2.12
N THR A 103 -3.76 0.39 1.09
CA THR A 103 -4.76 -0.05 0.11
C THR A 103 -4.14 -0.20 -1.26
N THR A 104 -4.47 -1.25 -1.99
CA THR A 104 -4.01 -1.46 -3.37
C THR A 104 -4.99 -2.37 -4.10
N PRO A 105 -5.21 -2.20 -5.42
CA PRO A 105 -5.82 -3.28 -6.21
C PRO A 105 -4.95 -4.53 -6.14
N SER A 106 -5.54 -5.72 -6.00
CA SER A 106 -4.76 -6.96 -5.91
C SER A 106 -3.95 -7.26 -7.17
N THR A 107 -4.32 -6.67 -8.30
CA THR A 107 -3.61 -6.80 -9.58
C THR A 107 -3.61 -5.51 -10.40
N ALA A 108 -2.66 -5.40 -11.32
CA ALA A 108 -2.57 -4.35 -12.32
C ALA A 108 -2.42 -4.92 -13.73
N LYS A 109 -2.50 -4.05 -14.75
CA LYS A 109 -2.34 -4.40 -16.17
C LYS A 109 -3.19 -5.61 -16.62
N GLY A 110 -4.47 -5.61 -16.25
CA GLY A 110 -5.38 -6.70 -16.63
C GLY A 110 -5.01 -8.06 -16.02
N GLY A 111 -4.56 -8.05 -14.76
CA GLY A 111 -4.20 -9.25 -14.02
C GLY A 111 -2.77 -9.76 -14.24
N LYS A 112 -1.96 -9.09 -15.07
CA LYS A 112 -0.59 -9.51 -15.38
C LYS A 112 0.44 -9.18 -14.30
N ILE A 113 0.12 -8.28 -13.41
CA ILE A 113 0.96 -7.87 -12.27
C ILE A 113 0.17 -8.14 -11.00
N SER A 114 0.77 -8.87 -10.07
CA SER A 114 0.27 -9.00 -8.69
C SER A 114 0.78 -7.85 -7.85
N ALA A 115 -0.10 -7.22 -7.07
CA ALA A 115 0.30 -6.28 -6.03
C ALA A 115 0.75 -6.99 -4.74
N ILE A 116 0.41 -8.27 -4.58
CA ILE A 116 0.96 -9.10 -3.51
C ILE A 116 2.08 -9.96 -4.09
N VAL A 117 3.30 -9.78 -3.58
CA VAL A 117 4.52 -10.37 -4.13
C VAL A 117 5.27 -11.18 -3.06
N PRO A 118 6.16 -12.13 -3.44
CA PRO A 118 7.00 -12.83 -2.48
C PRO A 118 7.89 -11.90 -1.64
N MET A 119 8.50 -10.92 -2.30
CA MET A 119 9.31 -9.87 -1.69
C MET A 119 9.16 -8.59 -2.49
N CYS A 120 8.98 -7.45 -1.81
CA CYS A 120 8.96 -6.14 -2.47
C CYS A 120 10.29 -5.85 -3.16
N SER A 121 10.22 -5.29 -4.37
CA SER A 121 11.41 -4.87 -5.14
C SER A 121 12.08 -3.61 -4.58
N HIS A 122 11.35 -2.85 -3.78
CA HIS A 122 11.77 -1.71 -2.99
C HIS A 122 10.89 -1.66 -1.73
N ILE A 123 11.40 -1.15 -0.61
CA ILE A 123 10.64 -1.06 0.63
C ILE A 123 10.62 0.40 1.10
N ASP A 124 9.44 0.99 1.10
CA ASP A 124 9.20 2.33 1.63
C ASP A 124 8.74 2.25 3.10
N SER A 125 7.89 1.28 3.43
CA SER A 125 7.44 1.02 4.81
C SER A 125 7.68 -0.46 5.17
N THR A 126 8.27 -0.70 6.35
CA THR A 126 8.56 -2.05 6.80
C THR A 126 7.33 -2.69 7.47
N GLU A 127 7.35 -4.02 7.58
CA GLU A 127 6.34 -4.83 8.24
C GLU A 127 6.04 -4.39 9.70
N HIS A 128 6.96 -3.66 10.33
CA HIS A 128 6.79 -3.17 11.71
C HIS A 128 5.79 -2.00 11.81
N ASP A 129 5.59 -1.27 10.72
CA ASP A 129 4.77 -0.06 10.69
C ASP A 129 3.40 -0.29 10.02
N VAL A 130 3.15 -1.50 9.47
CA VAL A 130 1.93 -1.83 8.73
C VAL A 130 0.99 -2.70 9.56
N ASP A 131 -0.20 -2.17 9.88
CA ASP A 131 -1.23 -2.89 10.63
C ASP A 131 -2.18 -3.66 9.72
N PHE A 132 -2.58 -3.06 8.59
CA PHE A 132 -3.55 -3.64 7.67
C PHE A 132 -3.13 -3.47 6.21
N ILE A 133 -3.39 -4.51 5.42
CA ILE A 133 -3.40 -4.45 3.95
C ILE A 133 -4.83 -4.70 3.48
N VAL A 134 -5.30 -3.88 2.54
CA VAL A 134 -6.66 -3.95 1.99
C VAL A 134 -6.59 -4.00 0.46
N THR A 135 -7.28 -4.96 -0.12
CA THR A 135 -7.50 -5.06 -1.57
C THR A 135 -8.98 -5.26 -1.85
N GLU A 136 -9.39 -5.31 -3.11
CA GLU A 136 -10.77 -5.68 -3.48
C GLU A 136 -11.10 -7.14 -3.15
N GLN A 137 -10.09 -7.97 -2.83
CA GLN A 137 -10.30 -9.35 -2.39
C GLN A 137 -10.71 -9.44 -0.91
N GLY A 138 -10.32 -8.44 -0.10
CA GLY A 138 -10.58 -8.38 1.32
C GLY A 138 -9.49 -7.61 2.06
N PHE A 139 -9.31 -7.91 3.34
CA PHE A 139 -8.29 -7.27 4.18
C PHE A 139 -7.54 -8.29 5.04
N ALA A 140 -6.27 -7.99 5.31
CA ALA A 140 -5.40 -8.72 6.22
C ALA A 140 -5.10 -7.86 7.45
N ASP A 141 -5.48 -8.32 8.64
CA ASP A 141 -5.05 -7.73 9.93
C ASP A 141 -3.72 -8.36 10.32
N LEU A 142 -2.65 -7.56 10.31
CA LEU A 142 -1.28 -8.03 10.57
C LEU A 142 -0.85 -7.88 12.03
N ARG A 143 -1.67 -7.22 12.86
CA ARG A 143 -1.34 -6.91 14.25
C ARG A 143 -1.23 -8.17 15.11
N GLY A 144 -0.21 -8.22 15.95
CA GLY A 144 0.01 -9.35 16.87
C GLY A 144 0.33 -10.68 16.19
N LYS A 145 0.69 -10.67 14.90
CA LYS A 145 0.99 -11.87 14.12
C LYS A 145 2.48 -11.90 13.75
N GLY A 146 3.09 -13.08 13.90
CA GLY A 146 4.42 -13.35 13.38
C GLY A 146 4.41 -13.51 11.85
N PRO A 147 5.59 -13.46 11.19
CA PRO A 147 5.67 -13.38 9.72
C PRO A 147 4.92 -14.47 8.96
N LEU A 148 5.02 -15.73 9.35
CA LEU A 148 4.28 -16.82 8.67
C LEU A 148 2.76 -16.67 8.77
N ARG A 149 2.25 -16.18 9.92
CA ARG A 149 0.81 -15.92 10.05
C ARG A 149 0.38 -14.71 9.24
N ARG A 150 1.23 -13.69 9.13
CA ARG A 150 1.00 -12.56 8.22
C ARG A 150 0.91 -13.02 6.77
N ALA A 151 1.83 -13.89 6.35
CA ALA A 151 1.82 -14.45 4.99
C ALA A 151 0.51 -15.20 4.69
N GLU A 152 0.03 -16.02 5.62
CA GLU A 152 -1.25 -16.71 5.48
C GLU A 152 -2.44 -15.73 5.33
N GLU A 153 -2.50 -14.70 6.18
CA GLU A 153 -3.54 -13.67 6.13
C GLU A 153 -3.51 -12.90 4.80
N ILE A 154 -2.34 -12.47 4.37
CA ILE A 154 -2.17 -11.70 3.13
C ILE A 154 -2.55 -12.55 1.92
N ILE A 155 -2.06 -13.80 1.83
CA ILE A 155 -2.39 -14.69 0.71
C ILE A 155 -3.88 -14.99 0.66
N ASN A 156 -4.48 -15.32 1.80
CA ASN A 156 -5.87 -15.74 1.84
C ASN A 156 -6.85 -14.60 1.56
N ASN A 157 -6.56 -13.41 2.06
CA ASN A 157 -7.52 -12.30 2.11
C ASN A 157 -7.22 -11.18 1.10
N CYS A 158 -5.95 -10.97 0.71
CA CYS A 158 -5.56 -9.83 -0.14
C CYS A 158 -5.06 -10.23 -1.52
N ALA A 159 -4.42 -11.40 -1.66
CA ALA A 159 -3.89 -11.83 -2.96
C ALA A 159 -5.01 -12.21 -3.93
N HIS A 160 -4.85 -11.86 -5.21
CA HIS A 160 -5.76 -12.31 -6.26
C HIS A 160 -5.73 -13.85 -6.39
N PRO A 161 -6.86 -14.51 -6.61
CA PRO A 161 -6.95 -15.99 -6.68
C PRO A 161 -5.91 -16.63 -7.61
N ASP A 162 -5.62 -16.04 -8.77
CA ASP A 162 -4.66 -16.58 -9.73
C ASP A 162 -3.21 -16.65 -9.15
N TYR A 163 -2.87 -15.80 -8.20
CA TYR A 163 -1.54 -15.72 -7.61
C TYR A 163 -1.39 -16.50 -6.30
N ARG A 164 -2.48 -16.83 -5.62
CA ARG A 164 -2.44 -17.59 -4.35
C ARG A 164 -1.66 -18.91 -4.43
N PRO A 165 -1.82 -19.74 -5.49
CA PRO A 165 -1.03 -20.96 -5.63
C PRO A 165 0.47 -20.71 -5.72
N LEU A 166 0.89 -19.71 -6.53
CA LEU A 166 2.29 -19.34 -6.69
C LEU A 166 2.92 -18.80 -5.39
N LEU A 167 2.20 -17.96 -4.66
CA LEU A 167 2.66 -17.44 -3.38
C LEU A 167 2.82 -18.54 -2.32
N ARG A 168 1.91 -19.53 -2.30
CA ARG A 168 2.03 -20.71 -1.42
C ARG A 168 3.18 -21.62 -1.83
N GLU A 169 3.43 -21.77 -3.13
CA GLU A 169 4.58 -22.51 -3.65
C GLU A 169 5.88 -21.85 -3.20
N TYR A 170 6.00 -20.52 -3.36
CA TYR A 170 7.15 -19.77 -2.88
C TYR A 170 7.43 -19.99 -1.39
N LEU A 171 6.41 -19.94 -0.53
CA LEU A 171 6.57 -20.19 0.91
C LEU A 171 7.11 -21.58 1.23
N LYS A 172 6.78 -22.61 0.42
CA LYS A 172 7.32 -23.97 0.59
C LYS A 172 8.79 -24.07 0.20
N LEU A 173 9.26 -23.21 -0.71
CA LEU A 173 10.66 -23.18 -1.15
C LEU A 173 11.54 -22.39 -0.18
N ALA A 174 10.98 -21.46 0.57
CA ALA A 174 11.71 -20.63 1.50
C ALA A 174 12.24 -21.47 2.68
N PRO A 175 13.52 -21.33 3.07
CA PRO A 175 14.07 -22.05 4.21
C PRO A 175 13.43 -21.56 5.51
N MET A 176 13.49 -22.38 6.55
CA MET A 176 13.01 -21.98 7.88
C MET A 176 13.80 -20.79 8.43
N GLY A 177 13.07 -19.83 9.01
CA GLY A 177 13.66 -18.61 9.57
C GLY A 177 12.58 -17.71 10.19
N HIS A 178 12.98 -16.54 10.66
CA HIS A 178 12.04 -15.54 11.19
C HIS A 178 11.13 -15.02 10.08
N GLU A 179 11.70 -14.54 8.98
CA GLU A 179 11.05 -14.23 7.72
C GLU A 179 11.62 -15.13 6.62
N PRO A 180 10.98 -16.28 6.35
CA PRO A 180 11.51 -17.22 5.37
C PRO A 180 11.55 -16.61 3.96
N GLN A 181 12.75 -16.44 3.40
CA GLN A 181 12.96 -15.92 2.05
C GLN A 181 13.88 -16.85 1.25
N HIS A 182 13.47 -17.22 0.05
CA HIS A 182 14.36 -17.91 -0.89
C HIS A 182 15.06 -16.85 -1.76
N MET A 183 16.31 -16.51 -1.43
CA MET A 183 17.00 -15.34 -1.99
C MET A 183 17.03 -15.28 -3.53
N ARG A 184 17.20 -16.44 -4.21
CA ARG A 184 17.20 -16.48 -5.68
C ARG A 184 15.81 -16.32 -6.28
N ALA A 185 14.76 -16.78 -5.60
CA ALA A 185 13.38 -16.76 -6.06
C ALA A 185 12.55 -15.56 -5.51
N ALA A 186 13.12 -14.79 -4.59
CA ALA A 186 12.40 -13.71 -3.91
C ALA A 186 11.81 -12.65 -4.87
N LEU A 187 12.53 -12.36 -5.95
CA LEU A 187 12.09 -11.40 -6.98
C LEU A 187 11.61 -12.09 -8.28
N ALA A 188 11.27 -13.39 -8.23
CA ALA A 188 10.87 -14.16 -9.40
C ALA A 188 9.66 -13.58 -10.15
N PHE A 189 8.68 -13.02 -9.44
CA PHE A 189 7.53 -12.35 -10.05
C PHE A 189 7.99 -11.16 -10.91
N HIS A 190 8.85 -10.31 -10.38
CA HIS A 190 9.37 -9.13 -11.08
C HIS A 190 10.23 -9.53 -12.28
N ASP A 191 11.14 -10.48 -12.11
CA ASP A 191 11.99 -10.99 -13.20
C ASP A 191 11.14 -11.62 -14.32
N THR A 192 10.15 -12.43 -13.95
CA THR A 192 9.23 -13.04 -14.91
C THR A 192 8.44 -11.97 -15.66
N PHE A 193 7.96 -10.94 -14.98
CA PHE A 193 7.26 -9.84 -15.64
C PHE A 193 8.16 -9.09 -16.62
N LEU A 194 9.39 -8.80 -16.25
CA LEU A 194 10.36 -8.13 -17.14
C LEU A 194 10.70 -8.96 -18.38
N ARG A 195 10.81 -10.29 -18.24
CA ARG A 195 11.16 -11.20 -19.35
C ARG A 195 9.94 -11.63 -20.19
N LYS A 196 8.81 -11.93 -19.55
CA LYS A 196 7.64 -12.58 -20.19
C LYS A 196 6.40 -11.69 -20.22
N GLY A 197 6.40 -10.54 -19.51
CA GLY A 197 5.29 -9.58 -19.50
C GLY A 197 4.07 -9.98 -18.67
N ASP A 198 4.15 -11.07 -17.88
CA ASP A 198 3.05 -11.58 -17.07
C ASP A 198 3.60 -12.39 -15.86
N MET A 199 3.34 -11.94 -14.64
CA MET A 199 3.80 -12.59 -13.41
C MET A 199 3.17 -13.98 -13.20
N ARG A 200 2.02 -14.28 -13.80
CA ARG A 200 1.37 -15.60 -13.73
C ARG A 200 2.20 -16.70 -14.39
N LEU A 201 3.13 -16.33 -15.25
CA LEU A 201 4.05 -17.25 -15.95
C LEU A 201 5.30 -17.58 -15.13
N THR A 202 5.33 -17.21 -13.84
CA THR A 202 6.45 -17.52 -12.96
C THR A 202 6.56 -19.03 -12.77
N ASP A 203 7.74 -19.56 -13.07
CA ASP A 203 8.15 -20.93 -12.78
C ASP A 203 9.36 -20.84 -11.82
N PHE A 204 9.16 -21.23 -10.58
CA PHE A 204 10.21 -21.14 -9.57
C PHE A 204 11.38 -22.09 -9.82
N SER A 205 11.19 -23.15 -10.63
CA SER A 205 12.30 -24.05 -11.00
C SER A 205 13.42 -23.34 -11.76
N GLU A 206 13.12 -22.22 -12.44
CA GLU A 206 14.12 -21.37 -13.11
C GLU A 206 15.04 -20.64 -12.12
N PHE A 207 14.70 -20.62 -10.81
CA PHE A 207 15.39 -19.85 -9.77
C PHE A 207 16.00 -20.73 -8.65
N LEU A 208 15.87 -22.06 -8.75
CA LEU A 208 16.40 -23.02 -7.77
C LEU A 208 17.89 -23.40 -7.98
#